data_dc34b14ffca9c3fd296d4a8ac5a732ef
#
_entry.id   dc34b14ffca9c3fd296d4a8ac5a732ef
#
_cell.length_a   1.000
_cell.length_b   1.000
_cell.length_c   1.000
_cell.angle_alpha   90.00
_cell.angle_beta   90.00
_cell.angle_gamma   90.00
#
_symmetry.space_group_name_H-M   'P 1'
#
loop_
_entity.id
_entity.type
_entity.pdbx_description
1 polymer ?
#
loop_
_entity_poly.entity_id
_entity_poly.type
_entity_poly.pdbx_seq_one_letter_code
_entity_poly.pdbx_strand_id
1 'polypeptide(L)'
;MIYELCCLVNSDASEAEVAKVNEIVGSSLKDFSGELVLEDNWGVKTLAQPTSSGKTKANFQYFIYKTENADVNKEIVRRLKISDHVLKYGVFGLGDDSQTADLLKNFKTPFSKKYNGSITDIDDEESEGGKKKFSRGKSCWFTARQLKSDWKDPNTYSWLVNEFGKILPARVSGVSRKHQRYVTTAIKRARNLGVLSHISNKTLD
;
A
#
# COMPACT_ATOMS: atom_id res chain seq x y z
N MET A 1 3.57 -17.45 9.65
CA MET A 1 3.46 -15.99 9.42
C MET A 1 2.88 -15.71 8.04
N ILE A 2 2.13 -14.61 7.89
CA ILE A 2 1.52 -14.19 6.63
C ILE A 2 2.30 -13.00 6.06
N TYR A 3 2.52 -13.03 4.77
CA TYR A 3 3.20 -11.98 4.02
C TYR A 3 2.35 -11.50 2.85
N GLU A 4 2.49 -10.23 2.52
CA GLU A 4 2.01 -9.67 1.26
C GLU A 4 3.18 -9.34 0.35
N LEU A 5 3.03 -9.63 -0.92
CA LEU A 5 3.96 -9.27 -1.97
C LEU A 5 3.20 -8.44 -3.00
N CYS A 6 3.75 -7.31 -3.36
CA CYS A 6 3.28 -6.54 -4.49
C CYS A 6 4.41 -6.40 -5.50
N CYS A 7 4.17 -6.82 -6.74
CA CYS A 7 5.10 -6.69 -7.85
C CYS A 7 4.54 -5.74 -8.89
N LEU A 8 5.37 -4.84 -9.38
CA LEU A 8 5.09 -3.95 -10.48
C LEU A 8 5.78 -4.49 -11.73
N VAL A 9 5.00 -4.99 -12.64
CA VAL A 9 5.48 -5.53 -13.92
C VAL A 9 5.38 -4.44 -14.99
N ASN A 10 6.28 -4.44 -15.97
CA ASN A 10 6.25 -3.49 -17.07
C ASN A 10 4.86 -3.50 -17.75
N SER A 11 4.29 -2.32 -18.02
CA SER A 11 3.01 -2.18 -18.74
C SER A 11 3.02 -2.76 -20.14
N ASP A 12 4.19 -2.83 -20.77
CA ASP A 12 4.37 -3.30 -22.14
C ASP A 12 4.62 -4.83 -22.17
N ALA A 13 4.67 -5.48 -21.01
CA ALA A 13 4.86 -6.92 -20.93
C ALA A 13 3.62 -7.67 -21.44
N SER A 14 3.86 -8.73 -22.20
CA SER A 14 2.81 -9.64 -22.66
C SER A 14 2.20 -10.43 -21.50
N GLU A 15 1.00 -10.97 -21.69
CA GLU A 15 0.37 -11.83 -20.68
C GLU A 15 1.24 -13.03 -20.29
N ALA A 16 1.99 -13.59 -21.27
CA ALA A 16 2.93 -14.68 -21.00
C ALA A 16 4.11 -14.27 -20.11
N GLU A 17 4.56 -13.03 -20.20
CA GLU A 17 5.62 -12.50 -19.32
C GLU A 17 5.10 -12.20 -17.92
N VAL A 18 3.87 -11.71 -17.81
CA VAL A 18 3.19 -11.56 -16.50
C VAL A 18 3.00 -12.93 -15.84
N ALA A 19 2.56 -13.94 -16.61
CA ALA A 19 2.41 -15.31 -16.12
C ALA A 19 3.75 -15.89 -15.60
N LYS A 20 4.88 -15.61 -16.27
CA LYS A 20 6.21 -16.02 -15.76
C LYS A 20 6.54 -15.40 -14.39
N VAL A 21 6.15 -14.14 -14.15
CA VAL A 21 6.36 -13.51 -12.84
C VAL A 21 5.52 -14.21 -11.76
N ASN A 22 4.27 -14.56 -12.08
CA ASN A 22 3.40 -15.30 -11.17
C ASN A 22 3.96 -16.72 -10.92
N GLU A 23 4.51 -17.37 -11.95
CA GLU A 23 5.15 -18.69 -11.84
C GLU A 23 6.42 -18.64 -10.95
N ILE A 24 7.21 -17.56 -11.03
CA ILE A 24 8.37 -17.34 -10.14
C ILE A 24 7.92 -17.35 -8.67
N VAL A 25 6.83 -16.66 -8.35
CA VAL A 25 6.29 -16.62 -6.99
C VAL A 25 5.79 -18.01 -6.58
N GLY A 26 4.97 -18.65 -7.43
CA GLY A 26 4.41 -19.97 -7.16
C GLY A 26 5.47 -21.06 -6.98
N SER A 27 6.50 -21.11 -7.82
CA SER A 27 7.60 -22.07 -7.70
C SER A 27 8.42 -21.84 -6.44
N SER A 28 8.73 -20.58 -6.12
CA SER A 28 9.46 -20.25 -4.89
C SER A 28 8.69 -20.67 -3.64
N LEU A 29 7.36 -20.50 -3.62
CA LEU A 29 6.54 -20.96 -2.50
C LEU A 29 6.55 -22.49 -2.38
N LYS A 30 6.46 -23.22 -3.50
CA LYS A 30 6.51 -24.70 -3.50
C LYS A 30 7.85 -25.22 -3.01
N ASP A 31 8.96 -24.62 -3.43
CA ASP A 31 10.32 -25.02 -3.04
C ASP A 31 10.54 -24.98 -1.51
N PHE A 32 9.82 -24.11 -0.82
CA PHE A 32 9.95 -23.87 0.62
C PHE A 32 8.70 -24.21 1.44
N SER A 33 7.78 -25.00 0.89
CA SER A 33 6.53 -25.42 1.56
C SER A 33 5.66 -24.22 2.00
N GLY A 34 5.68 -23.13 1.24
CA GLY A 34 4.77 -22.00 1.42
C GLY A 34 3.44 -22.23 0.72
N GLU A 35 2.40 -21.61 1.24
CA GLU A 35 1.04 -21.69 0.71
C GLU A 35 0.63 -20.33 0.13
N LEU A 36 0.17 -20.32 -1.13
CA LEU A 36 -0.43 -19.14 -1.75
C LEU A 36 -1.89 -19.04 -1.27
N VAL A 37 -2.23 -17.92 -0.63
CA VAL A 37 -3.57 -17.67 -0.06
C VAL A 37 -4.43 -16.86 -1.00
N LEU A 38 -3.85 -15.85 -1.65
CA LEU A 38 -4.54 -14.96 -2.58
C LEU A 38 -3.59 -14.49 -3.68
N GLU A 39 -4.12 -14.48 -4.90
CA GLU A 39 -3.51 -13.84 -6.06
C GLU A 39 -4.52 -12.85 -6.65
N ASP A 40 -4.12 -11.61 -6.87
CA ASP A 40 -4.98 -10.58 -7.43
C ASP A 40 -4.20 -9.68 -8.40
N ASN A 41 -4.82 -9.39 -9.54
CA ASN A 41 -4.25 -8.50 -10.55
C ASN A 41 -5.02 -7.18 -10.56
N TRP A 42 -4.35 -6.11 -10.13
CA TRP A 42 -4.96 -4.78 -10.09
C TRP A 42 -4.91 -4.04 -11.44
N GLY A 43 -4.32 -4.66 -12.44
CA GLY A 43 -4.18 -4.12 -13.78
C GLY A 43 -3.13 -3.02 -13.90
N VAL A 44 -3.13 -2.38 -15.06
CA VAL A 44 -2.17 -1.31 -15.37
C VAL A 44 -2.62 0.00 -14.75
N LYS A 45 -1.71 0.63 -13.99
CA LYS A 45 -1.93 1.92 -13.32
C LYS A 45 -0.83 2.91 -13.67
N THR A 46 -1.18 4.20 -13.68
CA THR A 46 -0.22 5.30 -13.83
C THR A 46 0.44 5.56 -12.48
N LEU A 47 1.75 5.44 -12.41
CA LEU A 47 2.52 5.63 -11.18
C LEU A 47 2.53 7.11 -10.78
N ALA A 48 2.48 7.38 -9.48
CA ALA A 48 2.62 8.72 -8.92
C ALA A 48 3.98 9.38 -9.24
N GLN A 49 4.98 8.57 -9.52
CA GLN A 49 6.33 8.97 -9.90
C GLN A 49 6.93 7.96 -10.88
N PRO A 50 7.62 8.41 -11.94
CA PRO A 50 8.31 7.50 -12.86
C PRO A 50 9.30 6.58 -12.11
N THR A 51 9.50 5.37 -12.65
CA THR A 51 10.52 4.44 -12.15
C THR A 51 11.92 4.94 -12.54
N SER A 52 12.96 4.32 -11.98
CA SER A 52 14.36 4.59 -12.38
C SER A 52 14.62 4.35 -13.86
N SER A 53 13.86 3.46 -14.50
CA SER A 53 13.90 3.19 -15.95
C SER A 53 13.00 4.14 -16.78
N GLY A 54 12.45 5.21 -16.19
CA GLY A 54 11.60 6.19 -16.87
C GLY A 54 10.16 5.74 -17.15
N LYS A 55 9.77 4.52 -16.76
CA LYS A 55 8.41 4.04 -16.98
C LYS A 55 7.43 4.74 -16.03
N THR A 56 6.30 5.21 -16.60
CA THR A 56 5.23 5.92 -15.88
C THR A 56 4.04 5.04 -15.58
N LYS A 57 3.93 3.87 -16.21
CA LYS A 57 2.85 2.90 -16.01
C LYS A 57 3.42 1.55 -15.61
N ALA A 58 2.67 0.81 -14.80
CA ALA A 58 3.01 -0.55 -14.41
C ALA A 58 1.76 -1.39 -14.20
N ASN A 59 1.87 -2.70 -14.43
CA ASN A 59 0.86 -3.69 -14.09
C ASN A 59 1.14 -4.19 -12.67
N PHE A 60 0.15 -4.07 -11.78
CA PHE A 60 0.26 -4.44 -10.37
C PHE A 60 -0.20 -5.87 -10.16
N GLN A 61 0.70 -6.75 -9.74
CA GLN A 61 0.43 -8.11 -9.29
C GLN A 61 0.55 -8.18 -7.78
N TYR A 62 -0.48 -8.69 -7.11
CA TYR A 62 -0.55 -8.75 -5.66
C TYR A 62 -0.77 -10.18 -5.18
N PHE A 63 -0.02 -10.58 -4.17
CA PHE A 63 -0.06 -11.91 -3.60
C PHE A 63 -0.12 -11.83 -2.08
N ILE A 64 -0.92 -12.71 -1.47
CA ILE A 64 -0.84 -13.02 -0.05
C ILE A 64 -0.45 -14.48 0.06
N TYR A 65 0.56 -14.76 0.85
CA TYR A 65 1.02 -16.10 1.10
C TYR A 65 1.41 -16.33 2.55
N LYS A 66 1.35 -17.59 2.95
CA LYS A 66 1.69 -18.07 4.26
C LYS A 66 2.96 -18.90 4.19
N THR A 67 3.86 -18.70 5.12
CA THR A 67 5.07 -19.50 5.24
C THR A 67 5.58 -19.53 6.67
N GLU A 68 6.19 -20.63 7.05
CA GLU A 68 6.92 -20.77 8.31
C GLU A 68 8.39 -20.41 8.14
N ASN A 69 8.93 -20.58 6.93
CA ASN A 69 10.32 -20.29 6.63
C ASN A 69 10.49 -18.89 6.05
N ALA A 70 11.21 -18.03 6.75
CA ALA A 70 11.49 -16.65 6.30
C ALA A 70 12.45 -16.59 5.07
N ASP A 71 13.18 -17.66 4.74
CA ASP A 71 14.10 -17.69 3.60
C ASP A 71 13.35 -17.68 2.24
N VAL A 72 12.09 -18.08 2.22
CA VAL A 72 11.18 -17.90 1.05
C VAL A 72 11.22 -16.46 0.56
N ASN A 73 11.14 -15.48 1.46
CA ASN A 73 11.13 -14.07 1.09
C ASN A 73 12.43 -13.64 0.40
N LYS A 74 13.56 -14.18 0.86
CA LYS A 74 14.87 -13.90 0.26
C LYS A 74 14.96 -14.48 -1.15
N GLU A 75 14.47 -15.71 -1.33
CA GLU A 75 14.49 -16.37 -2.64
C GLU A 75 13.54 -15.72 -3.62
N ILE A 76 12.31 -15.39 -3.23
CA ILE A 76 11.37 -14.63 -4.05
C ILE A 76 12.03 -13.31 -4.50
N VAL A 77 12.58 -12.55 -3.56
CA VAL A 77 13.25 -11.28 -3.87
C VAL A 77 14.43 -11.48 -4.81
N ARG A 78 15.22 -12.55 -4.62
CA ARG A 78 16.36 -12.87 -5.50
C ARG A 78 15.89 -13.14 -6.94
N ARG A 79 14.87 -13.98 -7.12
CA ARG A 79 14.32 -14.32 -8.44
C ARG A 79 13.67 -13.11 -9.12
N LEU A 80 12.90 -12.30 -8.38
CA LEU A 80 12.29 -11.09 -8.91
C LEU A 80 13.31 -10.04 -9.36
N LYS A 81 14.44 -9.92 -8.67
CA LYS A 81 15.53 -9.01 -9.05
C LYS A 81 16.21 -9.38 -10.38
N ILE A 82 16.23 -10.66 -10.71
CA ILE A 82 16.85 -11.17 -11.95
C ILE A 82 15.89 -10.99 -13.14
N SER A 83 14.59 -10.90 -12.87
CA SER A 83 13.59 -10.74 -13.92
C SER A 83 13.60 -9.34 -14.51
N ASP A 84 13.82 -9.21 -15.82
CA ASP A 84 13.83 -7.94 -16.54
C ASP A 84 12.45 -7.28 -16.63
N HIS A 85 11.39 -8.05 -16.44
CA HIS A 85 10.01 -7.58 -16.53
C HIS A 85 9.51 -6.90 -15.24
N VAL A 86 10.20 -7.09 -14.12
CA VAL A 86 9.82 -6.54 -12.81
C VAL A 86 10.47 -5.18 -12.58
N LEU A 87 9.66 -4.13 -12.52
CA LEU A 87 10.12 -2.76 -12.29
C LEU A 87 10.40 -2.48 -10.81
N LYS A 88 9.49 -2.91 -9.95
CA LYS A 88 9.58 -2.75 -8.50
C LYS A 88 8.86 -3.91 -7.81
N TYR A 89 9.22 -4.17 -6.58
CA TYR A 89 8.52 -5.14 -5.73
C TYR A 89 8.58 -4.68 -4.26
N GLY A 90 7.66 -5.20 -3.45
CA GLY A 90 7.66 -5.00 -2.01
C GLY A 90 7.10 -6.23 -1.30
N VAL A 91 7.83 -6.75 -0.33
CA VAL A 91 7.40 -7.85 0.55
C VAL A 91 7.19 -7.28 1.94
N PHE A 92 6.01 -7.49 2.52
CA PHE A 92 5.69 -6.96 3.84
C PHE A 92 5.03 -8.04 4.70
N GLY A 93 5.44 -8.13 5.96
CA GLY A 93 4.75 -8.98 6.94
C GLY A 93 3.42 -8.37 7.35
N LEU A 94 2.36 -9.17 7.33
CA LEU A 94 1.02 -8.77 7.75
C LEU A 94 0.73 -9.18 9.19
N GLY A 95 1.26 -10.29 9.66
CA GLY A 95 1.03 -10.80 11.01
C GLY A 95 1.07 -12.31 11.11
N ASP A 96 0.47 -12.82 12.16
CA ASP A 96 0.41 -14.24 12.44
C ASP A 96 -0.76 -14.93 11.72
N ASP A 97 -0.69 -16.25 11.67
CA ASP A 97 -1.60 -17.14 10.97
C ASP A 97 -3.06 -17.02 11.42
N SER A 98 -3.29 -16.73 12.69
CA SER A 98 -4.63 -16.56 13.27
C SER A 98 -5.42 -15.41 12.65
N GLN A 99 -4.76 -14.48 11.97
CA GLN A 99 -5.38 -13.31 11.36
C GLN A 99 -5.76 -13.51 9.88
N THR A 100 -5.45 -14.68 9.29
CA THR A 100 -5.66 -14.94 7.86
C THR A 100 -7.12 -14.77 7.45
N ALA A 101 -8.05 -15.31 8.22
CA ALA A 101 -9.48 -15.25 7.92
C ALA A 101 -10.01 -13.79 7.96
N ASP A 102 -9.54 -12.99 8.90
CA ASP A 102 -9.94 -11.58 9.02
C ASP A 102 -9.31 -10.72 7.92
N LEU A 103 -8.07 -11.02 7.55
CA LEU A 103 -7.39 -10.34 6.44
C LEU A 103 -8.09 -10.60 5.10
N LEU A 104 -8.52 -11.85 4.84
CA LEU A 104 -9.25 -12.21 3.63
C LEU A 104 -10.65 -11.60 3.60
N LYS A 105 -11.39 -11.63 4.72
CA LYS A 105 -12.73 -11.02 4.81
C LYS A 105 -12.71 -9.52 4.58
N ASN A 106 -11.65 -8.84 5.06
CA ASN A 106 -11.48 -7.40 4.93
C ASN A 106 -10.72 -6.98 3.67
N PHE A 107 -10.23 -7.96 2.89
CA PHE A 107 -9.53 -7.66 1.66
C PHE A 107 -10.50 -7.10 0.63
N LYS A 108 -10.15 -5.95 0.09
CA LYS A 108 -10.83 -5.32 -1.06
C LYS A 108 -9.74 -5.00 -2.06
N THR A 109 -9.96 -5.38 -3.31
CA THR A 109 -9.07 -4.98 -4.41
C THR A 109 -8.96 -3.47 -4.43
N PRO A 110 -7.79 -2.89 -4.16
CA PRO A 110 -7.63 -1.44 -4.16
C PRO A 110 -7.87 -0.91 -5.57
N PHE A 111 -8.32 0.32 -5.65
CA PHE A 111 -8.57 1.02 -6.93
C PHE A 111 -9.75 0.46 -7.76
N SER A 112 -10.44 -0.57 -7.32
CA SER A 112 -11.62 -1.12 -8.02
C SER A 112 -12.84 -0.19 -8.01
N LYS A 113 -12.92 0.73 -7.06
CA LYS A 113 -13.92 1.81 -6.99
C LYS A 113 -13.22 3.12 -6.71
N LYS A 114 -13.44 4.14 -7.53
CA LYS A 114 -13.13 5.51 -7.16
C LYS A 114 -13.88 5.79 -5.87
N TYR A 115 -13.15 5.93 -4.77
CA TYR A 115 -13.71 6.39 -3.51
C TYR A 115 -14.05 7.87 -3.71
N ASN A 116 -15.29 8.17 -4.08
CA ASN A 116 -15.79 9.53 -4.25
C ASN A 116 -16.09 10.22 -2.90
N GLY A 117 -15.57 9.70 -1.81
CA GLY A 117 -15.59 10.37 -0.52
C GLY A 117 -14.56 11.50 -0.52
N SER A 118 -14.97 12.67 -0.94
CA SER A 118 -14.21 13.89 -0.66
C SER A 118 -13.99 13.99 0.86
N ILE A 119 -12.76 14.26 1.28
CA ILE A 119 -12.43 14.55 2.68
C ILE A 119 -13.18 15.79 3.17
N THR A 120 -13.75 16.58 2.25
CA THR A 120 -14.57 17.77 2.51
C THR A 120 -15.97 17.46 3.03
N ASP A 121 -16.49 16.23 2.88
CA ASP A 121 -17.85 15.89 3.31
C ASP A 121 -17.99 15.57 4.81
N ILE A 122 -16.97 15.86 5.62
CA ILE A 122 -16.89 15.35 6.98
C ILE A 122 -17.02 16.44 8.05
N ASP A 123 -16.87 17.71 7.70
CA ASP A 123 -16.83 18.79 8.68
C ASP A 123 -17.76 19.97 8.43
N ASP A 124 -18.74 19.87 7.50
CA ASP A 124 -19.65 20.98 7.21
C ASP A 124 -21.01 20.92 7.95
N GLU A 125 -21.17 19.99 8.90
CA GLU A 125 -22.23 20.15 9.89
C GLU A 125 -21.67 20.86 11.14
N GLU A 126 -22.13 22.11 11.29
CA GLU A 126 -21.97 23.01 12.44
C GLU A 126 -20.61 23.74 12.59
N SER A 127 -20.53 24.92 12.01
CA SER A 127 -20.36 26.10 12.85
C SER A 127 -20.44 27.42 12.08
N GLU A 128 -21.61 28.00 12.05
CA GLU A 128 -21.74 29.46 11.97
C GLU A 128 -21.01 30.08 13.18
N GLY A 129 -20.08 30.96 12.87
CA GLY A 129 -19.62 32.01 13.78
C GLY A 129 -18.89 31.59 15.04
N GLY A 130 -17.61 31.21 14.97
CA GLY A 130 -16.83 31.07 16.19
C GLY A 130 -15.32 30.93 15.93
N LYS A 131 -14.53 31.86 16.43
CA LYS A 131 -13.06 31.78 16.48
C LYS A 131 -12.62 30.38 16.87
N LYS A 132 -11.87 29.70 15.97
CA LYS A 132 -11.32 28.35 16.23
C LYS A 132 -10.48 28.35 17.50
N LYS A 133 -11.08 28.01 18.62
CA LYS A 133 -10.34 27.71 19.85
C LYS A 133 -9.56 26.44 19.62
N PHE A 134 -8.24 26.49 19.69
CA PHE A 134 -7.36 25.32 19.77
C PHE A 134 -7.76 24.47 20.99
N SER A 135 -8.69 23.55 20.83
CA SER A 135 -9.07 22.66 21.89
C SER A 135 -8.00 21.55 22.01
N ARG A 136 -7.41 21.44 23.20
CA ARG A 136 -6.40 20.44 23.57
C ARG A 136 -6.90 18.98 23.57
N GLY A 137 -8.06 18.69 23.02
CA GLY A 137 -8.72 17.39 23.13
C GLY A 137 -9.31 16.84 21.86
N LYS A 138 -8.79 17.18 20.66
CA LYS A 138 -9.26 16.54 19.43
C LYS A 138 -8.91 15.05 19.47
N SER A 139 -9.93 14.19 19.40
CA SER A 139 -9.69 12.76 19.22
C SER A 139 -8.96 12.50 17.91
N CYS A 140 -8.04 11.54 17.92
CA CYS A 140 -7.32 11.16 16.71
C CYS A 140 -8.32 10.66 15.65
N TRP A 141 -8.24 11.19 14.43
CA TRP A 141 -9.10 10.82 13.31
C TRP A 141 -9.20 9.29 13.09
N PHE A 142 -8.07 8.59 13.18
CA PHE A 142 -8.04 7.13 13.05
C PHE A 142 -8.72 6.41 14.22
N THR A 143 -8.60 6.96 15.44
CA THR A 143 -9.24 6.39 16.63
C THR A 143 -10.76 6.56 16.56
N ALA A 144 -11.24 7.74 16.16
CA ALA A 144 -12.66 8.02 16.04
C ALA A 144 -13.36 7.12 15.02
N ARG A 145 -12.66 6.72 13.96
CA ARG A 145 -13.20 5.86 12.89
C ARG A 145 -12.77 4.41 12.98
N GLN A 146 -12.01 4.03 13.99
CA GLN A 146 -11.46 2.68 14.17
C GLN A 146 -10.69 2.15 12.93
N LEU A 147 -10.05 3.06 12.18
CA LEU A 147 -9.31 2.75 10.97
C LEU A 147 -7.81 2.62 11.25
N LYS A 148 -7.16 1.80 10.43
CA LYS A 148 -5.69 1.73 10.33
C LYS A 148 -5.29 2.23 8.95
N SER A 149 -4.20 2.99 8.88
CA SER A 149 -3.63 3.39 7.59
C SER A 149 -3.00 2.19 6.91
N ASP A 150 -3.36 1.96 5.65
CA ASP A 150 -2.76 0.95 4.78
C ASP A 150 -2.18 1.63 3.54
N TRP A 151 -1.03 1.15 3.06
CA TRP A 151 -0.38 1.68 1.87
C TRP A 151 -1.22 1.52 0.59
N LYS A 152 -2.13 0.52 0.58
CA LYS A 152 -3.06 0.25 -0.51
C LYS A 152 -4.16 1.31 -0.68
N ASP A 153 -4.45 2.06 0.37
CA ASP A 153 -5.50 3.08 0.36
C ASP A 153 -4.92 4.49 0.59
N PRO A 154 -4.60 5.21 -0.49
CA PRO A 154 -4.07 6.57 -0.42
C PRO A 154 -4.94 7.55 0.36
N ASN A 155 -6.27 7.37 0.38
CA ASN A 155 -7.19 8.26 1.06
C ASN A 155 -6.97 8.29 2.58
N THR A 156 -6.40 7.22 3.15
CA THR A 156 -6.12 7.16 4.59
C THR A 156 -4.91 7.98 5.01
N TYR A 157 -4.00 8.36 4.10
CA TYR A 157 -2.75 9.02 4.45
C TYR A 157 -2.33 10.19 3.56
N SER A 158 -2.93 10.40 2.39
CA SER A 158 -2.52 11.47 1.46
C SER A 158 -2.61 12.87 2.10
N TRP A 159 -3.64 13.12 2.89
CA TRP A 159 -3.82 14.38 3.62
C TRP A 159 -2.76 14.65 4.70
N LEU A 160 -1.97 13.63 5.07
CA LEU A 160 -0.85 13.73 6.02
C LEU A 160 0.50 14.01 5.33
N VAL A 161 0.47 14.24 4.03
CA VAL A 161 1.64 14.62 3.23
C VAL A 161 1.41 16.03 2.70
N ASN A 162 2.39 16.91 2.86
CA ASN A 162 2.29 18.25 2.32
C ASN A 162 2.58 18.28 0.80
N GLU A 163 2.40 19.44 0.17
CA GLU A 163 2.64 19.65 -1.27
C GLU A 163 4.07 19.28 -1.71
N PHE A 164 5.04 19.40 -0.82
CA PHE A 164 6.45 19.06 -1.05
C PHE A 164 6.79 17.60 -0.69
N GLY A 165 5.79 16.75 -0.51
CA GLY A 165 6.01 15.35 -0.17
C GLY A 165 6.50 15.10 1.27
N LYS A 166 6.50 16.07 2.19
CA LYS A 166 6.92 15.86 3.58
C LYS A 166 5.76 15.34 4.43
N ILE A 167 6.04 14.34 5.27
CA ILE A 167 5.05 13.79 6.21
C ILE A 167 4.82 14.77 7.34
N LEU A 168 3.56 15.13 7.59
CA LEU A 168 3.18 16.03 8.67
C LEU A 168 3.41 15.36 10.03
N PRO A 169 4.02 16.06 11.01
CA PRO A 169 4.22 15.51 12.34
C PRO A 169 2.91 15.46 13.12
N ALA A 170 2.82 14.54 14.10
CA ALA A 170 1.64 14.34 14.94
C ALA A 170 1.11 15.59 15.62
N ARG A 171 2.00 16.53 16.00
CA ARG A 171 1.62 17.80 16.62
C ARG A 171 0.83 18.73 15.69
N VAL A 172 1.04 18.62 14.38
CA VAL A 172 0.35 19.42 13.35
C VAL A 172 -0.92 18.71 12.89
N SER A 173 -0.83 17.41 12.62
CA SER A 173 -1.93 16.60 12.09
C SER A 173 -2.97 16.20 13.15
N GLY A 174 -2.63 16.27 14.45
CA GLY A 174 -3.50 15.79 15.53
C GLY A 174 -3.61 14.26 15.64
N VAL A 175 -2.82 13.52 14.85
CA VAL A 175 -2.81 12.06 14.88
C VAL A 175 -2.08 11.55 16.12
N SER A 176 -2.60 10.51 16.78
CA SER A 176 -1.95 9.89 17.93
C SER A 176 -0.60 9.28 17.56
N ARG A 177 0.34 9.18 18.51
CA ARG A 177 1.67 8.61 18.29
C ARG A 177 1.63 7.18 17.71
N LYS A 178 0.66 6.37 18.14
CA LYS A 178 0.46 5.01 17.64
C LYS A 178 0.11 5.01 16.15
N HIS A 179 -0.90 5.80 15.77
CA HIS A 179 -1.34 5.90 14.38
C HIS A 179 -0.31 6.60 13.48
N GLN A 180 0.45 7.58 14.00
CA GLN A 180 1.52 8.22 13.26
C GLN A 180 2.59 7.21 12.79
N ARG A 181 2.90 6.17 13.58
CA ARG A 181 3.82 5.10 13.18
C ARG A 181 3.23 4.28 12.01
N TYR A 182 1.95 3.90 12.09
CA TYR A 182 1.28 3.17 11.00
C TYR A 182 1.25 3.98 9.72
N VAL A 183 0.85 5.26 9.80
CA VAL A 183 0.84 6.20 8.67
C VAL A 183 2.23 6.33 8.05
N THR A 184 3.26 6.56 8.86
CA THR A 184 4.64 6.69 8.35
C THR A 184 5.08 5.43 7.62
N THR A 185 4.75 4.25 8.13
CA THR A 185 5.05 2.97 7.49
C THR A 185 4.28 2.81 6.19
N ALA A 186 2.98 3.11 6.18
CA ALA A 186 2.13 3.05 4.99
C ALA A 186 2.65 3.99 3.89
N ILE A 187 2.97 5.24 4.21
CA ILE A 187 3.53 6.21 3.27
C ILE A 187 4.86 5.72 2.68
N LYS A 188 5.77 5.18 3.50
CA LYS A 188 7.05 4.66 3.01
C LYS A 188 6.85 3.47 2.06
N ARG A 189 5.94 2.54 2.39
CA ARG A 189 5.58 1.40 1.52
C ARG A 189 4.97 1.89 0.20
N ALA A 190 4.01 2.82 0.27
CA ALA A 190 3.37 3.42 -0.91
C ALA A 190 4.37 4.10 -1.84
N ARG A 191 5.35 4.84 -1.29
CA ARG A 191 6.42 5.46 -2.08
C ARG A 191 7.31 4.45 -2.77
N ASN A 192 7.71 3.38 -2.08
CA ASN A 192 8.52 2.33 -2.67
C ASN A 192 7.83 1.67 -3.86
N LEU A 193 6.50 1.51 -3.80
CA LEU A 193 5.69 0.91 -4.85
C LEU A 193 5.15 1.92 -5.89
N GLY A 194 5.51 3.20 -5.79
CA GLY A 194 5.08 4.21 -6.75
C GLY A 194 3.60 4.60 -6.64
N VAL A 195 2.93 4.22 -5.56
CA VAL A 195 1.53 4.61 -5.26
C VAL A 195 1.46 6.06 -4.81
N LEU A 196 2.49 6.57 -4.14
CA LEU A 196 2.64 7.95 -3.70
C LEU A 196 3.99 8.50 -4.15
N SER A 197 4.03 9.75 -4.57
CA SER A 197 5.28 10.43 -4.93
C SER A 197 6.17 10.71 -3.70
N HIS A 198 7.49 10.75 -3.90
CA HIS A 198 8.45 11.14 -2.87
C HIS A 198 8.53 12.65 -2.67
N ILE A 199 8.29 13.43 -3.73
CA ILE A 199 8.55 14.87 -3.81
C ILE A 199 7.29 15.73 -3.92
N SER A 200 6.12 15.10 -3.98
CA SER A 200 4.84 15.80 -4.08
C SER A 200 3.74 14.98 -3.42
N ASN A 201 2.54 15.53 -3.31
CA ASN A 201 1.36 14.79 -2.83
C ASN A 201 0.58 14.13 -3.97
N LYS A 202 1.25 13.74 -5.06
CA LYS A 202 0.64 12.94 -6.13
C LYS A 202 0.46 11.50 -5.70
N THR A 203 -0.73 10.98 -5.95
CA THR A 203 -1.09 9.56 -5.78
C THR A 203 -1.23 8.88 -7.14
N LEU A 204 -1.38 7.58 -7.12
CA LEU A 204 -1.67 6.73 -8.27
C LEU A 204 -3.01 7.14 -8.93
N ASP A 205 -3.05 7.16 -10.26
CA ASP A 205 -4.26 7.32 -11.08
C ASP A 205 -4.71 5.98 -11.67
#